data_f5182915a619db7b7f9fc4beecd1198b
#
_entry.id   f5182915a619db7b7f9fc4beecd1198b
#
_cell.length_a   1.000
_cell.length_b   1.000
_cell.length_c   1.000
_cell.angle_alpha   90.00
_cell.angle_beta   90.00
_cell.angle_gamma   90.00
#
_symmetry.space_group_name_H-M   'P 1'
#
loop_
_entity.id
_entity.type
_entity.pdbx_description
1 polymer ?
#
loop_
_entity_poly.entity_id
_entity_poly.type
_entity_poly.pdbx_seq_one_letter_code
_entity_poly.pdbx_strand_id
1 'polypeptide(L)'
;MNIKKQLIIPCTLIGLLILIPIYSVVVNYFKSASTLSLKSTLTEVNLFSHLGKIVDIKDFKDTPTLLFFGFTHCPEVCPTTLSNLLNNIELLEKNKKNYRVLFVTLDPERDTINILNDYLQNFNSSVIGLTGELNEINKFAKNWNIYWEKVLEGDGYTINHTATVFMINKKGNFAGTIAWGESDKSIELKLKKLLNL
;
A
#
# COMPACT_ATOMS: atom_id res chain seq x y z
N MET A 1 26.95 -61.97 -5.73
CA MET A 1 25.80 -61.39 -6.44
C MET A 1 25.30 -60.20 -5.66
N ASN A 2 25.44 -59.00 -6.22
CA ASN A 2 25.42 -57.71 -5.50
C ASN A 2 23.99 -57.22 -5.17
N ILE A 3 23.48 -57.54 -4.01
CA ILE A 3 22.14 -57.08 -3.50
C ILE A 3 22.14 -55.56 -3.12
N LYS A 4 23.31 -54.93 -2.97
CA LYS A 4 23.42 -53.51 -2.57
C LYS A 4 23.07 -52.48 -3.67
N LYS A 5 23.08 -52.84 -4.94
CA LYS A 5 22.78 -51.89 -6.04
C LYS A 5 21.29 -51.71 -6.35
N GLN A 6 20.43 -52.66 -5.96
CA GLN A 6 18.99 -52.58 -6.26
C GLN A 6 18.18 -51.72 -5.30
N LEU A 7 18.73 -51.39 -4.11
CA LEU A 7 17.99 -50.63 -3.10
C LEU A 7 18.18 -49.10 -3.20
N ILE A 8 19.21 -48.63 -3.90
CA ILE A 8 19.55 -47.22 -4.00
C ILE A 8 18.64 -46.46 -5.00
N ILE A 9 18.26 -47.13 -6.10
CA ILE A 9 17.44 -46.52 -7.14
C ILE A 9 16.00 -46.16 -6.67
N PRO A 10 15.27 -47.03 -5.94
CA PRO A 10 13.94 -46.67 -5.47
C PRO A 10 13.93 -45.58 -4.40
N CYS A 11 14.96 -45.46 -3.54
CA CYS A 11 15.03 -44.42 -2.52
C CYS A 11 15.24 -43.02 -3.13
N THR A 12 16.05 -42.91 -4.20
CA THR A 12 16.25 -41.61 -4.89
C THR A 12 15.01 -41.20 -5.68
N LEU A 13 14.27 -42.12 -6.29
CA LEU A 13 13.01 -41.85 -6.96
C LEU A 13 11.90 -41.44 -6.00
N ILE A 14 11.81 -42.08 -4.85
CA ILE A 14 10.84 -41.70 -3.77
C ILE A 14 11.17 -40.32 -3.22
N GLY A 15 12.44 -39.99 -2.99
CA GLY A 15 12.87 -38.67 -2.56
C GLY A 15 12.46 -37.54 -3.54
N LEU A 16 12.64 -37.76 -4.84
CA LEU A 16 12.24 -36.83 -5.91
C LEU A 16 10.71 -36.64 -5.96
N LEU A 17 9.93 -37.72 -5.79
CA LEU A 17 8.46 -37.66 -5.77
C LEU A 17 7.89 -36.86 -4.60
N ILE A 18 8.63 -36.73 -3.50
CA ILE A 18 8.21 -35.90 -2.34
C ILE A 18 8.73 -34.46 -2.46
N LEU A 19 9.94 -34.26 -2.96
CA LEU A 19 10.54 -32.93 -3.05
C LEU A 19 9.88 -32.02 -4.10
N ILE A 20 9.44 -32.58 -5.24
CA ILE A 20 8.78 -31.82 -6.30
C ILE A 20 7.47 -31.17 -5.83
N PRO A 21 6.51 -31.88 -5.19
CA PRO A 21 5.29 -31.26 -4.70
C PRO A 21 5.56 -30.27 -3.55
N ILE A 22 6.50 -30.54 -2.66
CA ILE A 22 6.89 -29.59 -1.61
C ILE A 22 7.45 -28.31 -2.25
N TYR A 23 8.36 -28.42 -3.20
CA TYR A 23 8.89 -27.26 -3.93
C TYR A 23 7.77 -26.48 -4.64
N SER A 24 6.83 -27.17 -5.30
CA SER A 24 5.71 -26.51 -5.98
C SER A 24 4.76 -25.78 -5.01
N VAL A 25 4.49 -26.36 -3.83
CA VAL A 25 3.69 -25.73 -2.78
C VAL A 25 4.40 -24.50 -2.23
N VAL A 26 5.70 -24.60 -1.93
CA VAL A 26 6.51 -23.49 -1.44
C VAL A 26 6.59 -22.37 -2.46
N VAL A 27 6.86 -22.67 -3.72
CA VAL A 27 6.91 -21.66 -4.82
C VAL A 27 5.55 -21.00 -5.03
N ASN A 28 4.45 -21.77 -4.98
CA ASN A 28 3.10 -21.20 -5.09
C ASN A 28 2.73 -20.36 -3.89
N TYR A 29 3.14 -20.75 -2.68
CA TYR A 29 2.95 -19.95 -1.48
C TYR A 29 3.67 -18.59 -1.57
N PHE A 30 4.95 -18.59 -1.96
CA PHE A 30 5.71 -17.34 -2.18
C PHE A 30 5.18 -16.52 -3.35
N LYS A 31 4.70 -17.14 -4.42
CA LYS A 31 4.08 -16.46 -5.55
C LYS A 31 2.73 -15.84 -5.19
N SER A 32 1.94 -16.50 -4.34
CA SER A 32 0.67 -15.97 -3.83
C SER A 32 0.90 -14.80 -2.84
N ALA A 33 1.93 -14.88 -2.00
CA ALA A 33 2.30 -13.81 -1.07
C ALA A 33 2.80 -12.52 -1.77
N SER A 34 3.19 -12.59 -3.05
CA SER A 34 3.71 -11.47 -3.84
C SER A 34 2.66 -10.70 -4.65
N THR A 35 1.36 -10.98 -4.46
CA THR A 35 0.29 -10.42 -5.31
C THR A 35 -0.50 -9.30 -4.66
N LEU A 36 0.04 -8.60 -3.65
CA LEU A 36 -0.58 -7.38 -3.17
C LEU A 36 -0.54 -6.34 -4.30
N SER A 37 -1.70 -5.97 -4.79
CA SER A 37 -1.83 -5.00 -5.87
C SER A 37 -2.99 -4.04 -5.61
N LEU A 38 -2.83 -2.81 -6.07
CA LEU A 38 -3.89 -1.81 -5.97
C LEU A 38 -5.15 -2.28 -6.72
N LYS A 39 -4.96 -2.96 -7.87
CA LYS A 39 -6.07 -3.48 -8.66
C LYS A 39 -6.91 -4.48 -7.86
N SER A 40 -6.30 -5.51 -7.27
CA SER A 40 -7.05 -6.54 -6.54
C SER A 40 -7.77 -5.97 -5.31
N THR A 41 -7.13 -5.02 -4.60
CA THR A 41 -7.67 -4.45 -3.37
C THR A 41 -8.77 -3.42 -3.62
N LEU A 42 -8.68 -2.58 -4.68
CA LEU A 42 -9.72 -1.60 -5.03
C LEU A 42 -10.95 -2.23 -5.67
N THR A 43 -10.83 -3.30 -6.44
CA THR A 43 -12.00 -3.96 -7.04
C THR A 43 -12.92 -4.64 -6.03
N GLU A 44 -12.45 -4.80 -4.81
CA GLU A 44 -13.21 -5.44 -3.72
C GLU A 44 -13.99 -4.44 -2.85
N VAL A 45 -13.80 -3.13 -3.04
CA VAL A 45 -14.35 -2.08 -2.17
C VAL A 45 -14.98 -0.95 -2.99
N ASN A 46 -15.94 -0.26 -2.38
CA ASN A 46 -16.59 0.91 -2.95
C ASN A 46 -16.10 2.16 -2.20
N LEU A 47 -15.17 2.89 -2.79
CA LEU A 47 -14.61 4.12 -2.23
C LEU A 47 -14.98 5.32 -3.10
N PHE A 48 -15.02 6.50 -2.47
CA PHE A 48 -15.24 7.77 -3.11
C PHE A 48 -13.99 8.64 -2.96
N SER A 49 -13.66 9.40 -3.99
CA SER A 49 -12.63 10.42 -3.89
C SER A 49 -13.17 11.66 -3.15
N HIS A 50 -12.26 12.49 -2.63
CA HIS A 50 -12.59 13.80 -2.05
C HIS A 50 -13.27 14.77 -3.06
N LEU A 51 -13.32 14.41 -4.34
CA LEU A 51 -14.05 15.12 -5.38
C LEU A 51 -15.47 14.57 -5.62
N GLY A 52 -15.93 13.66 -4.75
CA GLY A 52 -17.26 13.05 -4.85
C GLY A 52 -17.43 11.99 -5.95
N LYS A 53 -16.34 11.52 -6.56
CA LYS A 53 -16.38 10.52 -7.63
C LYS A 53 -16.15 9.13 -7.06
N ILE A 54 -16.88 8.14 -7.59
CA ILE A 54 -16.58 6.72 -7.34
C ILE A 54 -15.18 6.42 -7.90
N VAL A 55 -14.38 5.71 -7.11
CA VAL A 55 -13.01 5.35 -7.47
C VAL A 55 -13.02 4.12 -8.39
N ASP A 56 -12.50 4.26 -9.61
CA ASP A 56 -12.26 3.13 -10.52
C ASP A 56 -10.74 2.86 -10.61
N ILE A 57 -10.36 1.59 -10.62
CA ILE A 57 -8.96 1.18 -10.81
C ILE A 57 -8.35 1.73 -12.11
N LYS A 58 -9.16 2.00 -13.13
CA LYS A 58 -8.70 2.61 -14.38
C LYS A 58 -8.10 4.00 -14.19
N ASP A 59 -8.54 4.71 -13.13
CA ASP A 59 -8.04 6.03 -12.79
C ASP A 59 -6.55 6.00 -12.37
N PHE A 60 -6.04 4.82 -11.98
CA PHE A 60 -4.67 4.63 -11.49
C PHE A 60 -3.78 3.83 -12.44
N LYS A 61 -4.27 3.53 -13.63
CA LYS A 61 -3.51 2.78 -14.63
C LYS A 61 -2.27 3.55 -15.08
N ASP A 62 -1.18 2.82 -15.28
CA ASP A 62 0.10 3.29 -15.82
C ASP A 62 0.78 4.42 -15.03
N THR A 63 0.31 4.69 -13.81
CA THR A 63 0.85 5.74 -12.94
C THR A 63 1.39 5.16 -11.64
N PRO A 64 2.67 5.41 -11.28
CA PRO A 64 3.19 5.04 -9.96
C PRO A 64 2.34 5.69 -8.88
N THR A 65 1.98 4.93 -7.87
CA THR A 65 1.08 5.38 -6.82
C THR A 65 1.70 5.17 -5.45
N LEU A 66 1.54 6.14 -4.59
CA LEU A 66 1.92 6.12 -3.19
C LEU A 66 0.63 6.08 -2.37
N LEU A 67 0.43 5.03 -1.58
CA LEU A 67 -0.79 4.82 -0.81
C LEU A 67 -0.48 5.01 0.67
N PHE A 68 -1.18 5.92 1.32
CA PHE A 68 -1.03 6.24 2.73
C PHE A 68 -2.40 6.24 3.43
N PHE A 69 -2.49 5.53 4.56
CA PHE A 69 -3.66 5.53 5.42
C PHE A 69 -3.45 6.53 6.56
N GLY A 70 -4.46 7.32 6.85
CA GLY A 70 -4.39 8.37 7.86
C GLY A 70 -5.77 8.93 8.20
N PHE A 71 -5.82 10.10 8.83
CA PHE A 71 -7.06 10.84 9.11
C PHE A 71 -6.76 12.34 9.26
N THR A 72 -7.75 13.19 8.97
CA THR A 72 -7.52 14.64 8.90
C THR A 72 -7.23 15.28 10.27
N HIS A 73 -7.75 14.68 11.35
CA HIS A 73 -7.55 15.13 12.73
C HIS A 73 -6.23 14.64 13.35
N CYS A 74 -5.35 14.02 12.58
CA CYS A 74 -4.00 13.67 13.05
C CYS A 74 -3.15 14.95 13.18
N PRO A 75 -2.65 15.28 14.40
CA PRO A 75 -2.03 16.59 14.62
C PRO A 75 -0.64 16.73 13.96
N GLU A 76 0.09 15.64 13.77
CA GLU A 76 1.50 15.69 13.36
C GLU A 76 1.89 14.67 12.28
N VAL A 77 1.70 13.38 12.55
CA VAL A 77 2.26 12.30 11.70
C VAL A 77 1.74 12.36 10.28
N CYS A 78 0.42 12.51 10.08
CA CYS A 78 -0.17 12.50 8.75
C CYS A 78 0.24 13.70 7.89
N PRO A 79 0.10 14.96 8.35
CA PRO A 79 0.50 16.11 7.53
C PRO A 79 2.01 16.14 7.27
N THR A 80 2.84 15.76 8.26
CA THR A 80 4.29 15.70 8.08
C THR A 80 4.69 14.62 7.07
N THR A 81 4.06 13.43 7.12
CA THR A 81 4.32 12.36 6.14
C THR A 81 4.01 12.81 4.72
N LEU A 82 2.83 13.42 4.50
CA LEU A 82 2.44 13.91 3.18
C LEU A 82 3.38 15.01 2.69
N SER A 83 3.70 15.99 3.55
CA SER A 83 4.60 17.10 3.19
C SER A 83 6.00 16.61 2.84
N ASN A 84 6.60 15.74 3.66
CA ASN A 84 7.93 15.18 3.39
C ASN A 84 7.95 14.36 2.09
N LEU A 85 6.93 13.56 1.86
CA LEU A 85 6.80 12.75 0.65
C LEU A 85 6.75 13.65 -0.60
N LEU A 86 5.89 14.65 -0.59
CA LEU A 86 5.71 15.58 -1.70
C LEU A 86 6.96 16.42 -1.97
N ASN A 87 7.63 16.92 -0.92
CA ASN A 87 8.88 17.66 -1.03
C ASN A 87 9.99 16.79 -1.67
N ASN A 88 10.14 15.54 -1.23
CA ASN A 88 11.12 14.63 -1.83
C ASN A 88 10.83 14.35 -3.30
N ILE A 89 9.56 14.21 -3.68
CA ILE A 89 9.18 14.00 -5.09
C ILE A 89 9.43 15.26 -5.91
N GLU A 90 9.10 16.45 -5.41
CA GLU A 90 9.31 17.71 -6.12
C GLU A 90 10.79 17.98 -6.40
N LEU A 91 11.67 17.63 -5.46
CA LEU A 91 13.13 17.70 -5.64
C LEU A 91 13.63 16.79 -6.77
N LEU A 92 12.96 15.64 -6.98
CA LEU A 92 13.32 14.67 -8.02
C LEU A 92 12.72 14.99 -9.39
N GLU A 93 11.50 15.48 -9.42
CA GLU A 93 10.74 15.74 -10.65
C GLU A 93 10.30 17.20 -10.77
N LYS A 94 11.20 18.09 -11.13
CA LYS A 94 10.93 19.54 -11.27
C LYS A 94 9.81 19.90 -12.27
N ASN A 95 9.39 18.99 -13.17
CA ASN A 95 8.46 19.30 -14.25
C ASN A 95 7.45 18.22 -14.67
N LYS A 96 7.35 17.08 -13.99
CA LYS A 96 6.48 15.98 -14.45
C LYS A 96 5.68 15.38 -13.31
N LYS A 97 4.42 15.74 -13.19
CA LYS A 97 3.43 15.09 -12.31
C LYS A 97 3.06 13.68 -12.83
N ASN A 98 4.01 12.76 -12.83
CA ASN A 98 3.79 11.40 -13.33
C ASN A 98 3.65 10.38 -12.19
N TYR A 99 3.04 10.81 -11.09
CA TYR A 99 2.78 10.01 -9.90
C TYR A 99 1.45 10.42 -9.27
N ARG A 100 0.94 9.61 -8.37
CA ARG A 100 -0.23 9.92 -7.53
C ARG A 100 0.03 9.54 -6.09
N VAL A 101 -0.58 10.28 -5.17
CA VAL A 101 -0.63 9.96 -3.76
C VAL A 101 -2.08 9.71 -3.39
N LEU A 102 -2.39 8.54 -2.85
CA LEU A 102 -3.70 8.19 -2.32
C LEU A 102 -3.64 8.33 -0.81
N PHE A 103 -4.41 9.26 -0.28
CA PHE A 103 -4.66 9.43 1.15
C PHE A 103 -5.98 8.78 1.49
N VAL A 104 -5.96 7.64 2.19
CA VAL A 104 -7.17 6.90 2.57
C VAL A 104 -7.51 7.21 4.01
N THR A 105 -8.70 7.77 4.24
CA THR A 105 -9.11 8.02 5.63
C THR A 105 -9.41 6.72 6.38
N LEU A 106 -8.97 6.68 7.63
CA LEU A 106 -9.36 5.67 8.63
C LEU A 106 -10.51 6.17 9.53
N ASP A 107 -10.97 7.41 9.29
CA ASP A 107 -12.00 8.07 10.08
C ASP A 107 -13.12 8.64 9.20
N PRO A 108 -13.83 7.81 8.45
CA PRO A 108 -14.86 8.29 7.52
C PRO A 108 -16.04 9.00 8.23
N GLU A 109 -16.18 8.82 9.54
CA GLU A 109 -17.21 9.50 10.34
C GLU A 109 -16.94 11.00 10.48
N ARG A 110 -15.68 11.41 10.70
CA ARG A 110 -15.26 12.81 10.75
C ARG A 110 -14.79 13.33 9.40
N ASP A 111 -14.09 12.50 8.63
CA ASP A 111 -13.48 12.85 7.35
C ASP A 111 -14.47 12.71 6.19
N THR A 112 -15.48 13.56 6.19
CA THR A 112 -16.41 13.67 5.04
C THR A 112 -15.68 14.12 3.79
N ILE A 113 -16.33 14.01 2.62
CA ILE A 113 -15.77 14.50 1.34
C ILE A 113 -15.31 15.95 1.45
N ASN A 114 -16.11 16.82 2.08
CA ASN A 114 -15.77 18.24 2.23
C ASN A 114 -14.56 18.45 3.16
N ILE A 115 -14.52 17.78 4.31
CA ILE A 115 -13.39 17.86 5.25
C ILE A 115 -12.10 17.35 4.61
N LEU A 116 -12.16 16.23 3.88
CA LEU A 116 -11.02 15.72 3.12
C LEU A 116 -10.57 16.71 2.05
N ASN A 117 -11.51 17.31 1.32
CA ASN A 117 -11.19 18.32 0.30
C ASN A 117 -10.47 19.51 0.91
N ASP A 118 -11.00 20.06 2.02
CA ASP A 118 -10.41 21.21 2.72
C ASP A 118 -9.01 20.88 3.27
N TYR A 119 -8.84 19.70 3.85
CA TYR A 119 -7.55 19.24 4.33
C TYR A 119 -6.51 19.12 3.20
N LEU A 120 -6.92 18.51 2.07
CA LEU A 120 -6.02 18.22 0.96
C LEU A 120 -5.67 19.46 0.11
N GLN A 121 -6.40 20.57 0.21
CA GLN A 121 -6.03 21.85 -0.40
C GLN A 121 -4.67 22.38 0.09
N ASN A 122 -4.22 21.95 1.27
CA ASN A 122 -2.90 22.30 1.81
C ASN A 122 -1.74 21.55 1.13
N PHE A 123 -2.04 20.61 0.24
CA PHE A 123 -1.06 19.80 -0.47
C PHE A 123 -1.21 20.01 -1.99
N ASN A 124 -0.29 19.45 -2.78
CA ASN A 124 -0.39 19.59 -4.23
C ASN A 124 -1.50 18.70 -4.82
N SER A 125 -1.93 19.03 -6.06
CA SER A 125 -3.03 18.37 -6.75
C SER A 125 -2.81 16.88 -7.13
N SER A 126 -1.65 16.32 -6.80
CA SER A 126 -1.38 14.89 -7.00
C SER A 126 -1.92 14.01 -5.86
N VAL A 127 -2.35 14.62 -4.75
CA VAL A 127 -2.95 13.90 -3.62
C VAL A 127 -4.44 13.74 -3.86
N ILE A 128 -4.90 12.50 -3.83
CA ILE A 128 -6.31 12.13 -3.95
C ILE A 128 -6.75 11.51 -2.63
N GLY A 129 -7.68 12.16 -1.93
CA GLY A 129 -8.29 11.62 -0.73
C GLY A 129 -9.34 10.58 -1.07
N LEU A 130 -9.35 9.48 -0.34
CA LEU A 130 -10.34 8.41 -0.46
C LEU A 130 -11.08 8.25 0.85
N THR A 131 -12.41 8.14 0.75
CA THR A 131 -13.34 7.87 1.86
C THR A 131 -14.41 6.88 1.41
N GLY A 132 -15.25 6.43 2.31
CA GLY A 132 -16.33 5.49 2.02
C GLY A 132 -17.04 5.07 3.30
N GLU A 133 -17.92 4.09 3.19
CA GLU A 133 -18.51 3.46 4.36
C GLU A 133 -17.45 2.80 5.23
N LEU A 134 -17.60 2.81 6.54
CA LEU A 134 -16.63 2.30 7.49
C LEU A 134 -16.24 0.84 7.23
N ASN A 135 -17.19 -0.01 6.80
CA ASN A 135 -16.96 -1.40 6.46
C ASN A 135 -16.04 -1.54 5.21
N GLU A 136 -16.21 -0.65 4.22
CA GLU A 136 -15.38 -0.63 3.00
C GLU A 136 -13.95 -0.15 3.32
N ILE A 137 -13.81 0.89 4.16
CA ILE A 137 -12.51 1.36 4.67
C ILE A 137 -11.82 0.25 5.46
N ASN A 138 -12.54 -0.44 6.37
CA ASN A 138 -11.99 -1.56 7.14
C ASN A 138 -11.49 -2.69 6.24
N LYS A 139 -12.28 -3.05 5.23
CA LYS A 139 -11.91 -4.09 4.27
C LYS A 139 -10.66 -3.68 3.48
N PHE A 140 -10.60 -2.43 3.02
CA PHE A 140 -9.44 -1.92 2.28
C PHE A 140 -8.19 -1.85 3.16
N ALA A 141 -8.28 -1.32 4.38
CA ALA A 141 -7.19 -1.28 5.34
C ALA A 141 -6.65 -2.69 5.68
N LYS A 142 -7.56 -3.66 5.90
CA LYS A 142 -7.21 -5.07 6.13
C LYS A 142 -6.46 -5.69 4.95
N ASN A 143 -6.88 -5.41 3.71
CA ASN A 143 -6.21 -5.91 2.50
C ASN A 143 -4.76 -5.40 2.38
N TRP A 144 -4.46 -4.23 2.99
CA TRP A 144 -3.12 -3.64 3.05
C TRP A 144 -2.39 -3.93 4.37
N ASN A 145 -2.92 -4.83 5.21
CA ASN A 145 -2.37 -5.15 6.54
C ASN A 145 -2.19 -3.91 7.44
N ILE A 146 -3.09 -2.94 7.32
CA ILE A 146 -3.11 -1.77 8.19
C ILE A 146 -3.79 -2.14 9.50
N TYR A 147 -3.03 -2.03 10.58
CA TYR A 147 -3.61 -1.99 11.92
C TYR A 147 -4.09 -0.57 12.22
N TRP A 148 -5.27 -0.45 12.79
CA TRP A 148 -5.77 0.80 13.32
C TRP A 148 -6.81 0.58 14.42
N GLU A 149 -6.90 1.54 15.35
CA GLU A 149 -7.89 1.53 16.44
C GLU A 149 -8.22 2.96 16.88
N LYS A 150 -9.46 3.18 17.31
CA LYS A 150 -9.89 4.41 17.98
C LYS A 150 -9.45 4.37 19.44
N VAL A 151 -8.79 5.43 19.91
CA VAL A 151 -8.34 5.60 21.28
C VAL A 151 -8.98 6.86 21.85
N LEU A 152 -9.65 6.74 23.00
CA LEU A 152 -10.26 7.89 23.67
C LEU A 152 -9.19 8.89 24.12
N GLU A 153 -9.42 10.16 23.84
CA GLU A 153 -8.51 11.25 24.20
C GLU A 153 -9.34 12.49 24.59
N GLY A 154 -9.32 12.85 25.88
CA GLY A 154 -10.17 13.90 26.41
C GLY A 154 -11.67 13.61 26.21
N ASP A 155 -12.41 14.59 25.67
CA ASP A 155 -13.83 14.44 25.30
C ASP A 155 -14.04 13.87 23.90
N GLY A 156 -12.97 13.40 23.23
CA GLY A 156 -13.01 12.88 21.87
C GLY A 156 -12.23 11.59 21.70
N TYR A 157 -11.67 11.41 20.53
CA TYR A 157 -10.80 10.27 20.23
C TYR A 157 -9.75 10.62 19.18
N THR A 158 -8.64 9.88 19.24
CA THR A 158 -7.63 9.82 18.19
C THR A 158 -7.61 8.43 17.56
N ILE A 159 -6.80 8.24 16.51
CA ILE A 159 -6.62 6.94 15.85
C ILE A 159 -5.16 6.54 15.88
N ASN A 160 -4.86 5.44 16.56
CA ASN A 160 -3.59 4.76 16.42
C ASN A 160 -3.60 3.90 15.16
N HIS A 161 -2.62 4.07 14.28
CA HIS A 161 -2.56 3.30 13.05
C HIS A 161 -1.14 3.09 12.55
N THR A 162 -0.97 2.15 11.62
CA THR A 162 0.27 1.92 10.90
C THR A 162 0.61 3.14 10.03
N ALA A 163 1.68 3.86 10.36
CA ALA A 163 2.15 5.05 9.64
C ALA A 163 3.18 4.68 8.56
N THR A 164 2.73 4.00 7.52
CA THR A 164 3.56 3.51 6.42
C THR A 164 2.97 3.94 5.09
N VAL A 165 3.81 4.48 4.20
CA VAL A 165 3.45 4.74 2.79
C VAL A 165 3.80 3.51 1.97
N PHE A 166 2.83 2.97 1.24
CA PHE A 166 3.03 1.86 0.30
C PHE A 166 3.37 2.39 -1.07
N MET A 167 4.40 1.85 -1.68
CA MET A 167 4.80 2.16 -3.06
C MET A 167 4.20 1.15 -4.01
N ILE A 168 3.56 1.62 -5.06
CA ILE A 168 2.87 0.83 -6.08
C ILE A 168 3.41 1.25 -7.44
N ASN A 169 3.92 0.30 -8.20
CA ASN A 169 4.50 0.57 -9.52
C ASN A 169 3.44 0.83 -10.60
N LYS A 170 3.86 1.25 -11.79
CA LYS A 170 2.98 1.52 -12.96
C LYS A 170 2.07 0.35 -13.36
N LYS A 171 2.42 -0.89 -12.97
CA LYS A 171 1.60 -2.08 -13.22
C LYS A 171 0.54 -2.31 -12.12
N GLY A 172 0.50 -1.44 -11.11
CA GLY A 172 -0.40 -1.57 -9.96
C GLY A 172 0.06 -2.56 -8.90
N ASN A 173 1.30 -3.06 -8.96
CA ASN A 173 1.83 -4.04 -8.02
C ASN A 173 2.60 -3.34 -6.89
N PHE A 174 2.57 -3.94 -5.70
CA PHE A 174 3.38 -3.54 -4.56
C PHE A 174 4.88 -3.53 -4.93
N ALA A 175 5.56 -2.44 -4.60
CA ALA A 175 6.97 -2.21 -4.93
C ALA A 175 7.85 -1.92 -3.69
N GLY A 176 7.25 -1.79 -2.52
CA GLY A 176 7.93 -1.52 -1.25
C GLY A 176 7.18 -0.53 -0.37
N THR A 177 7.84 -0.07 0.69
CA THR A 177 7.28 0.86 1.66
C THR A 177 8.26 1.98 2.01
N ILE A 178 7.72 3.11 2.50
CA ILE A 178 8.45 4.18 3.18
C ILE A 178 7.88 4.26 4.59
N ALA A 179 8.71 4.07 5.60
CA ALA A 179 8.30 4.12 6.99
C ALA A 179 8.27 5.56 7.52
N TRP A 180 7.47 5.83 8.54
CA TRP A 180 7.57 7.05 9.32
C TRP A 180 8.98 7.23 9.91
N GLY A 181 9.54 8.43 9.82
CA GLY A 181 10.89 8.72 10.34
C GLY A 181 12.05 8.18 9.48
N GLU A 182 11.77 7.65 8.32
CA GLU A 182 12.82 7.24 7.38
C GLU A 182 13.58 8.47 6.84
N SER A 183 14.90 8.34 6.67
CA SER A 183 15.73 9.46 6.22
C SER A 183 15.42 9.87 4.78
N ASP A 184 15.54 11.18 4.48
CA ASP A 184 15.31 11.73 3.13
C ASP A 184 16.15 11.02 2.07
N LYS A 185 17.39 10.65 2.38
CA LYS A 185 18.26 9.90 1.46
C LYS A 185 17.67 8.53 1.09
N SER A 186 17.10 7.83 2.05
CA SER A 186 16.44 6.54 1.81
C SER A 186 15.16 6.73 1.00
N ILE A 187 14.35 7.72 1.34
CA ILE A 187 13.12 8.09 0.63
C ILE A 187 13.45 8.43 -0.83
N GLU A 188 14.46 9.28 -1.06
CA GLU A 188 14.95 9.67 -2.38
C GLU A 188 15.30 8.45 -3.25
N LEU A 189 16.09 7.51 -2.72
CA LEU A 189 16.51 6.30 -3.44
C LEU A 189 15.31 5.41 -3.81
N LYS A 190 14.37 5.24 -2.89
CA LYS A 190 13.14 4.47 -3.12
C LYS A 190 12.25 5.11 -4.18
N LEU A 191 12.07 6.43 -4.10
CA LEU A 191 11.28 7.19 -5.07
C LEU A 191 11.92 7.17 -6.46
N LYS A 192 13.25 7.36 -6.58
CA LYS A 192 13.96 7.21 -7.87
C LYS A 192 13.69 5.86 -8.51
N LYS A 193 13.77 4.79 -7.73
CA LYS A 193 13.48 3.43 -8.21
C LYS A 193 12.00 3.28 -8.65
N LEU A 194 11.06 3.83 -7.89
CA LEU A 194 9.63 3.77 -8.20
C LEU A 194 9.28 4.52 -9.50
N LEU A 195 9.86 5.72 -9.65
CA LEU A 195 9.61 6.65 -10.75
C LEU A 195 10.44 6.35 -12.00
N ASN A 196 11.42 5.43 -11.91
CA ASN A 196 12.41 5.09 -12.95
C ASN A 196 13.28 6.29 -13.34
N LEU A 197 13.82 7.00 -12.35
CA LEU A 197 14.75 8.14 -12.47
C LEU A 197 16.19 7.75 -12.22
#